data_76f8b8c57b9ae2deaabc7cb8bc4bbe6b
#
_entry.id   76f8b8c57b9ae2deaabc7cb8bc4bbe6b
#
_cell.length_a   1.000
_cell.length_b   1.000
_cell.length_c   1.000
_cell.angle_alpha   90.00
_cell.angle_beta   90.00
_cell.angle_gamma   90.00
#
_symmetry.space_group_name_H-M   'P 1'
#
loop_
_entity.id
_entity.type
_entity.pdbx_description
1 polymer ?
#
loop_
_entity_poly.entity_id
_entity_poly.type
_entity_poly.pdbx_seq_one_letter_code
_entity_poly.pdbx_strand_id
1 'polypeptide(L)'
;MKNDFQPDYTNLLKVLYNQRPDYLPLYEHNIDEPFIAKMLGREVDSTGKSGADLEEHYRVVTEFWRANTYDALSYEAKICEIYPDHGAILGGRLGPIQTRADFDRYPWEEIPRIFIRAYKPHLDA
;
A
#
# COMPACT_ATOMS: atom_id res chain seq x y z
N MET A 1 22.50 -0.28 10.61
CA MET A 1 22.59 0.86 11.55
C MET A 1 21.55 0.65 12.63
N LYS A 2 21.93 0.59 13.92
CA LYS A 2 20.92 0.67 15.00
C LYS A 2 20.51 2.14 15.06
N ASN A 3 19.32 2.42 14.59
CA ASN A 3 18.72 3.74 14.71
C ASN A 3 17.87 3.74 15.99
N ASP A 4 18.15 4.62 16.93
CA ASP A 4 17.37 4.79 18.17
C ASP A 4 16.06 5.54 17.93
N PHE A 5 15.70 5.75 16.67
CA PHE A 5 14.47 6.42 16.27
C PHE A 5 13.24 5.64 16.77
N GLN A 6 12.38 6.35 17.47
CA GLN A 6 11.08 5.86 17.93
C GLN A 6 10.00 6.55 17.11
N PRO A 7 9.27 5.80 16.26
CA PRO A 7 8.19 6.37 15.48
C PRO A 7 7.11 7.00 16.35
N ASP A 8 6.68 8.19 15.98
CA ASP A 8 5.57 8.89 16.63
C ASP A 8 4.60 9.44 15.58
N TYR A 9 3.61 8.64 15.21
CA TYR A 9 2.61 9.00 14.22
C TYR A 9 1.79 10.24 14.60
N THR A 10 1.83 10.69 15.88
CA THR A 10 1.09 11.89 16.31
C THR A 10 1.62 13.15 15.63
N ASN A 11 2.90 13.18 15.22
CA ASN A 11 3.46 14.27 14.43
C ASN A 11 2.82 14.34 13.03
N LEU A 12 2.58 13.20 12.39
CA LEU A 12 1.86 13.16 11.11
C LEU A 12 0.40 13.64 11.29
N LEU A 13 -0.27 13.21 12.37
CA LEU A 13 -1.63 13.69 12.67
C LEU A 13 -1.67 15.20 12.91
N LYS A 14 -0.69 15.78 13.62
CA LYS A 14 -0.59 17.23 13.79
C LYS A 14 -0.54 17.95 12.45
N VAL A 15 0.29 17.46 11.50
CA VAL A 15 0.36 18.03 10.14
C VAL A 15 -0.98 17.92 9.42
N LEU A 16 -1.62 16.76 9.45
CA LEU A 16 -2.93 16.53 8.80
C LEU A 16 -4.04 17.43 9.37
N TYR A 17 -3.96 17.77 10.66
CA TYR A 17 -4.87 18.73 11.32
C TYR A 17 -4.40 20.19 11.26
N ASN A 18 -3.40 20.50 10.41
CA ASN A 18 -2.84 21.82 10.27
C ASN A 18 -2.29 22.40 11.60
N GLN A 19 -1.69 21.53 12.41
CA GLN A 19 -1.04 21.88 13.67
C GLN A 19 0.48 21.75 13.51
N ARG A 20 1.24 22.47 14.32
CA ARG A 20 2.70 22.39 14.31
C ARG A 20 3.16 21.07 14.95
N PRO A 21 3.87 20.19 14.21
CA PRO A 21 4.48 18.99 14.78
C PRO A 21 5.72 19.36 15.61
N ASP A 22 6.20 18.41 16.43
CA ASP A 22 7.43 18.59 17.22
C ASP A 22 8.67 18.52 16.32
N TYR A 23 8.61 17.72 15.25
CA TYR A 23 9.56 17.68 14.13
C TYR A 23 8.78 17.40 12.83
N LEU A 24 9.42 17.62 11.68
CA LEU A 24 8.81 17.36 10.37
C LEU A 24 8.76 15.84 10.12
N PRO A 25 7.58 15.21 10.13
CA PRO A 25 7.46 13.78 9.82
C PRO A 25 7.74 13.54 8.33
N LEU A 26 8.44 12.45 8.04
CA LEU A 26 8.59 11.97 6.67
C LEU A 26 7.31 11.25 6.24
N TYR A 27 6.91 11.47 5.00
CA TYR A 27 5.78 10.79 4.36
C TYR A 27 6.13 10.42 2.93
N GLU A 28 5.92 9.16 2.59
CA GLU A 28 5.94 8.67 1.22
C GLU A 28 4.62 7.95 0.95
N HIS A 29 4.08 8.16 -0.24
CA HIS A 29 2.84 7.52 -0.66
C HIS A 29 3.05 6.02 -0.88
N ASN A 30 4.14 5.67 -1.55
CA ASN A 30 4.54 4.29 -1.79
C ASN A 30 6.07 4.21 -1.95
N ILE A 31 6.66 3.14 -1.46
CA ILE A 31 8.04 2.74 -1.76
C ILE A 31 7.98 1.32 -2.32
N ASP A 32 8.44 1.14 -3.55
CA ASP A 32 8.36 -0.13 -4.24
C ASP A 32 9.17 -1.24 -3.56
N GLU A 33 8.59 -2.43 -3.47
CA GLU A 33 9.25 -3.61 -2.88
C GLU A 33 10.62 -3.91 -3.49
N PRO A 34 10.85 -3.81 -4.83
CA PRO A 34 12.19 -3.96 -5.40
C PRO A 34 13.22 -2.97 -4.86
N PHE A 35 12.82 -1.75 -4.56
CA PHE A 35 13.71 -0.76 -3.94
C PHE A 35 14.04 -1.15 -2.49
N ILE A 36 13.03 -1.54 -1.71
CA ILE A 36 13.20 -2.01 -0.33
C ILE A 36 14.13 -3.24 -0.31
N ALA A 37 13.89 -4.22 -1.20
CA ALA A 37 14.71 -5.42 -1.35
C ALA A 37 16.18 -5.08 -1.61
N LYS A 38 16.44 -4.15 -2.53
CA LYS A 38 17.79 -3.67 -2.86
C LYS A 38 18.47 -3.01 -1.66
N MET A 39 17.76 -2.19 -0.92
CA MET A 39 18.30 -1.49 0.25
C MET A 39 18.59 -2.43 1.41
N LEU A 40 17.75 -3.45 1.62
CA LEU A 40 17.91 -4.44 2.67
C LEU A 40 18.86 -5.59 2.29
N GLY A 41 19.21 -5.75 1.01
CA GLY A 41 20.02 -6.87 0.50
C GLY A 41 19.31 -8.22 0.61
N ARG A 42 17.98 -8.25 0.62
CA ARG A 42 17.15 -9.47 0.71
C ARG A 42 15.87 -9.33 -0.10
N GLU A 43 15.27 -10.45 -0.45
CA GLU A 43 14.00 -10.48 -1.17
C GLU A 43 12.87 -9.88 -0.33
N VAL A 44 12.07 -9.04 -0.97
CA VAL A 44 10.85 -8.43 -0.42
C VAL A 44 9.79 -8.50 -1.52
N ASP A 45 8.80 -9.37 -1.34
CA ASP A 45 7.71 -9.58 -2.29
C ASP A 45 6.49 -10.09 -1.52
N SER A 46 5.35 -9.43 -1.68
CA SER A 46 4.07 -9.82 -1.05
C SER A 46 3.23 -10.74 -1.94
N THR A 47 3.63 -10.97 -3.19
CA THR A 47 2.84 -11.72 -4.17
C THR A 47 2.51 -13.14 -3.70
N GLY A 48 1.22 -13.44 -3.61
CA GLY A 48 0.72 -14.76 -3.24
C GLY A 48 0.92 -15.15 -1.78
N LYS A 49 1.46 -14.28 -0.94
CA LYS A 49 1.61 -14.51 0.50
C LYS A 49 0.29 -14.39 1.25
N SER A 50 0.18 -15.11 2.36
CA SER A 50 -0.98 -15.06 3.26
C SER A 50 -0.58 -15.50 4.67
N GLY A 51 -1.40 -15.18 5.68
CA GLY A 51 -1.15 -15.58 7.06
C GLY A 51 0.25 -15.17 7.54
N ALA A 52 0.97 -16.08 8.18
CA ALA A 52 2.28 -15.82 8.79
C ALA A 52 3.34 -15.30 7.80
N ASP A 53 3.29 -15.72 6.53
CA ASP A 53 4.24 -15.25 5.52
C ASP A 53 3.98 -13.78 5.14
N LEU A 54 2.72 -13.35 5.18
CA LEU A 54 2.33 -11.98 4.95
C LEU A 54 2.67 -11.09 6.17
N GLU A 55 2.45 -11.59 7.39
CA GLU A 55 2.87 -10.92 8.63
C GLU A 55 4.39 -10.70 8.65
N GLU A 56 5.18 -11.71 8.29
CA GLU A 56 6.64 -11.59 8.19
C GLU A 56 7.05 -10.58 7.13
N HIS A 57 6.36 -10.56 5.98
CA HIS A 57 6.58 -9.56 4.94
C HIS A 57 6.40 -8.13 5.50
N TYR A 58 5.27 -7.85 6.17
CA TYR A 58 5.02 -6.53 6.74
C TYR A 58 5.97 -6.18 7.89
N ARG A 59 6.41 -7.15 8.66
CA ARG A 59 7.47 -6.93 9.67
C ARG A 59 8.76 -6.41 9.01
N VAL A 60 9.17 -7.04 7.90
CA VAL A 60 10.35 -6.62 7.14
C VAL A 60 10.19 -5.21 6.55
N VAL A 61 9.04 -4.94 5.95
CA VAL A 61 8.73 -3.63 5.39
C VAL A 61 8.73 -2.56 6.48
N THR A 62 8.09 -2.83 7.61
CA THR A 62 8.06 -1.93 8.77
C THR A 62 9.45 -1.63 9.33
N GLU A 63 10.33 -2.64 9.40
CA GLU A 63 11.73 -2.44 9.80
C GLU A 63 12.46 -1.46 8.86
N PHE A 64 12.24 -1.59 7.56
CA PHE A 64 12.81 -0.68 6.57
C PHE A 64 12.33 0.76 6.79
N TRP A 65 11.02 0.97 6.94
CA TRP A 65 10.45 2.31 7.15
C TRP A 65 10.96 2.94 8.45
N ARG A 66 10.99 2.16 9.54
CA ARG A 66 11.52 2.60 10.83
C ARG A 66 13.01 2.94 10.76
N ALA A 67 13.82 2.12 10.08
CA ALA A 67 15.25 2.37 9.90
C ALA A 67 15.54 3.65 9.12
N ASN A 68 14.61 4.09 8.27
CA ASN A 68 14.68 5.32 7.51
C ASN A 68 13.92 6.50 8.17
N THR A 69 13.60 6.40 9.46
CA THR A 69 13.01 7.46 10.29
C THR A 69 11.59 7.90 9.89
N TYR A 70 10.82 7.00 9.30
CA TYR A 70 9.40 7.25 9.06
C TYR A 70 8.57 6.96 10.31
N ASP A 71 7.62 7.84 10.61
CA ASP A 71 6.69 7.70 11.73
C ASP A 71 5.50 6.79 11.43
N ALA A 72 5.22 6.58 10.17
CA ALA A 72 4.11 5.77 9.70
C ALA A 72 4.45 5.07 8.37
N LEU A 73 3.88 3.90 8.18
CA LEU A 73 3.86 3.18 6.93
C LEU A 73 2.54 3.49 6.21
N SER A 74 2.60 3.90 4.95
CA SER A 74 1.42 3.97 4.10
C SER A 74 1.16 2.62 3.43
N TYR A 75 -0.10 2.20 3.44
CA TYR A 75 -0.56 1.05 2.67
C TYR A 75 -1.53 1.52 1.60
N GLU A 76 -1.21 1.24 0.35
CA GLU A 76 -2.04 1.59 -0.79
C GLU A 76 -2.71 0.35 -1.39
N ALA A 77 -4.03 0.37 -1.43
CA ALA A 77 -4.80 -0.63 -2.15
C ALA A 77 -4.85 -0.29 -3.65
N LYS A 78 -4.12 -1.03 -4.47
CA LYS A 78 -4.09 -0.83 -5.93
C LYS A 78 -5.35 -1.39 -6.59
N ILE A 79 -6.43 -0.62 -6.52
CA ILE A 79 -7.77 -1.00 -6.98
C ILE A 79 -7.77 -1.47 -8.43
N CYS A 80 -6.98 -0.83 -9.29
CA CYS A 80 -6.91 -1.15 -10.72
C CYS A 80 -6.38 -2.58 -11.02
N GLU A 81 -5.63 -3.19 -10.11
CA GLU A 81 -5.06 -4.52 -10.32
C GLU A 81 -6.03 -5.66 -10.01
N ILE A 82 -7.03 -5.39 -9.16
CA ILE A 82 -7.98 -6.41 -8.68
C ILE A 82 -9.32 -6.41 -9.41
N TYR A 83 -9.62 -5.37 -10.18
CA TYR A 83 -10.88 -5.27 -10.90
C TYR A 83 -10.87 -6.12 -12.17
N PRO A 84 -12.04 -6.66 -12.58
CA PRO A 84 -12.18 -7.37 -13.83
C PRO A 84 -11.58 -6.58 -14.99
N ASP A 85 -10.79 -7.24 -15.82
CA ASP A 85 -10.07 -6.64 -16.95
C ASP A 85 -9.18 -5.44 -16.57
N HIS A 86 -8.61 -5.49 -15.35
CA HIS A 86 -7.68 -4.50 -14.80
C HIS A 86 -8.22 -3.06 -14.62
N GLY A 87 -9.54 -2.88 -14.60
CA GLY A 87 -10.18 -1.59 -14.26
C GLY A 87 -9.68 -0.40 -15.06
N ALA A 88 -9.57 0.75 -14.40
CA ALA A 88 -8.99 1.96 -15.00
C ALA A 88 -7.46 1.90 -14.94
N ILE A 89 -6.81 1.81 -16.09
CA ILE A 89 -5.36 1.69 -16.17
C ILE A 89 -4.71 3.07 -16.34
N LEU A 90 -3.84 3.42 -15.43
CA LEU A 90 -2.86 4.46 -15.62
C LEU A 90 -1.79 3.91 -16.59
N GLY A 91 -1.58 4.51 -17.75
CA GLY A 91 -0.50 4.12 -18.64
C GLY A 91 -0.86 3.84 -20.10
N GLY A 92 -1.92 4.44 -20.62
CA GLY A 92 -2.18 4.49 -22.06
C GLY A 92 -2.82 3.25 -22.68
N ARG A 93 -3.25 2.27 -21.87
CA ARG A 93 -4.14 1.21 -22.35
C ARG A 93 -5.58 1.66 -22.23
N LEU A 94 -6.41 1.22 -23.19
CA LEU A 94 -7.86 1.45 -23.10
C LEU A 94 -8.41 0.62 -21.93
N GLY A 95 -9.20 1.27 -21.07
CA GLY A 95 -9.91 0.58 -19.99
C GLY A 95 -10.99 -0.37 -20.54
N PRO A 96 -11.54 -1.27 -19.70
CA PRO A 96 -12.57 -2.24 -20.10
C PRO A 96 -13.91 -1.57 -20.47
N ILE A 97 -14.14 -0.34 -20.04
CA ILE A 97 -15.36 0.40 -20.29
C ILE A 97 -15.09 1.48 -21.35
N GLN A 98 -15.55 1.26 -22.57
CA GLN A 98 -15.40 2.17 -23.70
C GLN A 98 -16.74 2.63 -24.26
N THR A 99 -17.80 1.86 -24.03
CA THR A 99 -19.15 2.13 -24.49
C THR A 99 -20.14 2.09 -23.34
N ARG A 100 -21.34 2.60 -23.58
CA ARG A 100 -22.45 2.48 -22.61
C ARG A 100 -22.77 1.00 -22.32
N ALA A 101 -22.73 0.15 -23.34
CA ALA A 101 -22.99 -1.27 -23.19
C ALA A 101 -21.93 -1.97 -22.30
N ASP A 102 -20.67 -1.54 -22.34
CA ASP A 102 -19.62 -2.06 -21.46
C ASP A 102 -19.88 -1.65 -20.01
N PHE A 103 -20.28 -0.39 -19.80
CA PHE A 103 -20.64 0.10 -18.48
C PHE A 103 -21.81 -0.68 -17.88
N ASP A 104 -22.85 -0.96 -18.67
CA ASP A 104 -24.05 -1.65 -18.22
C ASP A 104 -23.77 -3.15 -17.91
N ARG A 105 -22.76 -3.75 -18.54
CA ARG A 105 -22.32 -5.13 -18.29
C ARG A 105 -21.28 -5.27 -17.19
N TYR A 106 -20.63 -4.18 -16.80
CA TYR A 106 -19.56 -4.24 -15.83
C TYR A 106 -20.09 -4.66 -14.45
N PRO A 107 -19.38 -5.54 -13.71
CA PRO A 107 -19.91 -6.18 -12.50
C PRO A 107 -19.82 -5.25 -11.27
N TRP A 108 -20.45 -4.09 -11.31
CA TRP A 108 -20.40 -3.06 -10.28
C TRP A 108 -20.73 -3.56 -8.88
N GLU A 109 -21.71 -4.44 -8.77
CA GLU A 109 -22.17 -4.96 -7.48
C GLU A 109 -21.19 -5.97 -6.85
N GLU A 110 -20.29 -6.54 -7.64
CA GLU A 110 -19.27 -7.46 -7.15
C GLU A 110 -18.01 -6.76 -6.65
N ILE A 111 -17.78 -5.50 -7.06
CA ILE A 111 -16.57 -4.74 -6.74
C ILE A 111 -16.27 -4.69 -5.24
N PRO A 112 -17.22 -4.38 -4.34
CA PRO A 112 -16.95 -4.38 -2.90
C PRO A 112 -16.47 -5.74 -2.38
N ARG A 113 -17.02 -6.83 -2.89
CA ARG A 113 -16.60 -8.20 -2.50
C ARG A 113 -15.22 -8.54 -3.02
N ILE A 114 -14.92 -8.16 -4.26
CA ILE A 114 -13.59 -8.33 -4.87
C ILE A 114 -12.56 -7.59 -4.03
N PHE A 115 -12.84 -6.32 -3.71
CA PHE A 115 -11.98 -5.46 -2.90
C PHE A 115 -11.71 -6.07 -1.51
N ILE A 116 -12.75 -6.41 -0.77
CA ILE A 116 -12.61 -7.00 0.57
C ILE A 116 -11.82 -8.30 0.51
N ARG A 117 -12.11 -9.19 -0.44
CA ARG A 117 -11.41 -10.48 -0.58
C ARG A 117 -9.93 -10.30 -0.88
N ALA A 118 -9.58 -9.32 -1.73
CA ALA A 118 -8.20 -9.06 -2.10
C ALA A 118 -7.39 -8.42 -0.97
N TYR A 119 -7.96 -7.43 -0.27
CA TYR A 119 -7.18 -6.60 0.66
C TYR A 119 -7.36 -6.93 2.14
N LYS A 120 -8.44 -7.60 2.54
CA LYS A 120 -8.62 -7.97 3.95
C LYS A 120 -7.43 -8.74 4.55
N PRO A 121 -6.82 -9.73 3.87
CA PRO A 121 -5.64 -10.42 4.41
C PRO A 121 -4.47 -9.48 4.69
N HIS A 122 -4.28 -8.45 3.86
CA HIS A 122 -3.22 -7.45 4.04
C HIS A 122 -3.49 -6.48 5.19
N LEU A 123 -4.75 -6.20 5.47
CA LEU A 123 -5.15 -5.34 6.59
C LEU A 123 -5.15 -6.08 7.92
N ASP A 124 -5.29 -7.40 7.90
CA ASP A 124 -5.30 -8.25 9.09
C ASP A 124 -3.87 -8.65 9.51
N ALA A 125 -2.89 -8.59 8.62
CA ALA A 125 -1.48 -8.90 8.87
C ALA A 125 -0.73 -7.71 9.50
#